data_25830ea21d8b093d3e24986a5c6b0b24
#
_entry.id   25830ea21d8b093d3e24986a5c6b0b24
#
_cell.length_a   1.000
_cell.length_b   1.000
_cell.length_c   1.000
_cell.angle_alpha   90.00
_cell.angle_beta   90.00
_cell.angle_gamma   90.00
#
_symmetry.space_group_name_H-M   'P 1'
#
loop_
_entity.id
_entity.type
_entity.pdbx_description
1 polymer ?
#
loop_
_entity_poly.entity_id
_entity_poly.type
_entity_poly.pdbx_seq_one_letter_code
_entity_poly.pdbx_strand_id
1 'polypeptide(L)'
;EEMFTTLLSGAALCIPSEETKADIHRLMAYIEDNHVTEMSGFPYLLLEMNKLERIPSSLRLIISGGDVLREKYVTHLLDKALVYNTYGPSEITVCASYYKCNGGYALDDGTYPIGKPVLGVEINIQDENGNVLPAGETGEICIYGDGVSQGYVGHKAEQMNFTEDKDGKRMYRSGDLGYTLPDGNIAFLHRKDKQVMILGKRVESDEVENLLNTCSEVETAVVEAYTDRNQLAYLVAYIVPRDGKKFDYHELRRKLSQYLTPFMIPEFFVKMQSLPMNDNGKVDRKALPVVLKEWKL
;
A
#
# COMPACT_ATOMS: atom_id res chain seq x y z
N GLU A 1 -0.69 -7.29 14.15
CA GLU A 1 -1.36 -8.59 13.94
C GLU A 1 -0.52 -9.71 14.53
N GLU A 2 0.69 -9.97 14.03
CA GLU A 2 1.53 -11.12 14.35
C GLU A 2 1.77 -11.31 15.86
N MET A 3 2.02 -10.21 16.59
CA MET A 3 2.32 -10.29 18.02
C MET A 3 1.17 -10.89 18.84
N PHE A 4 -0.04 -10.37 18.66
CA PHE A 4 -1.19 -10.81 19.46
C PHE A 4 -1.69 -12.18 19.02
N THR A 5 -1.80 -12.43 17.71
CA THR A 5 -2.24 -13.75 17.21
C THR A 5 -1.28 -14.86 17.64
N THR A 6 0.03 -14.62 17.54
CA THR A 6 1.07 -15.57 17.96
C THR A 6 1.02 -15.85 19.45
N LEU A 7 1.05 -14.81 20.29
CA LEU A 7 1.14 -14.99 21.74
C LEU A 7 -0.16 -15.53 22.35
N LEU A 8 -1.32 -15.08 21.86
CA LEU A 8 -2.62 -15.59 22.36
C LEU A 8 -2.91 -17.02 21.94
N SER A 9 -2.33 -17.50 20.84
CA SER A 9 -2.40 -18.90 20.42
C SER A 9 -1.39 -19.81 21.13
N GLY A 10 -0.53 -19.26 22.01
CA GLY A 10 0.51 -20.01 22.71
C GLY A 10 1.73 -20.33 21.87
N ALA A 11 1.90 -19.69 20.73
CA ALA A 11 3.07 -19.83 19.86
C ALA A 11 4.21 -18.88 20.26
N ALA A 12 5.41 -19.11 19.71
CA ALA A 12 6.58 -18.28 19.94
C ALA A 12 6.71 -17.20 18.85
N LEU A 13 6.91 -15.94 19.26
CA LEU A 13 7.15 -14.82 18.36
C LEU A 13 8.67 -14.66 18.11
N CYS A 14 9.08 -14.80 16.86
CA CYS A 14 10.45 -14.58 16.41
C CYS A 14 10.58 -13.16 15.84
N ILE A 15 11.50 -12.34 16.39
CA ILE A 15 11.70 -10.95 15.97
C ILE A 15 13.11 -10.82 15.40
N PRO A 16 13.29 -10.79 14.05
CA PRO A 16 14.59 -10.57 13.44
C PRO A 16 15.06 -9.12 13.62
N SER A 17 16.38 -8.91 13.65
CA SER A 17 16.96 -7.57 13.65
C SER A 17 16.69 -6.82 12.34
N GLU A 18 16.81 -5.49 12.34
CA GLU A 18 16.65 -4.67 11.13
C GLU A 18 17.67 -5.08 10.05
N GLU A 19 18.91 -5.43 10.46
CA GLU A 19 19.95 -5.91 9.55
C GLU A 19 19.56 -7.25 8.90
N THR A 20 18.93 -8.15 9.66
CA THR A 20 18.43 -9.44 9.15
C THR A 20 17.27 -9.21 8.17
N LYS A 21 16.35 -8.31 8.48
CA LYS A 21 15.21 -7.99 7.60
C LYS A 21 15.61 -7.31 6.30
N ALA A 22 16.73 -6.58 6.29
CA ALA A 22 17.20 -5.87 5.12
C ALA A 22 17.84 -6.78 4.03
N ASP A 23 18.17 -8.03 4.37
CA ASP A 23 18.82 -8.99 3.47
C ASP A 23 17.97 -10.27 3.39
N ILE A 24 17.48 -10.60 2.20
CA ILE A 24 16.59 -11.74 2.00
C ILE A 24 17.25 -13.08 2.36
N HIS A 25 18.56 -13.24 2.11
CA HIS A 25 19.27 -14.49 2.43
C HIS A 25 19.46 -14.64 3.94
N ARG A 26 19.77 -13.55 4.64
CA ARG A 26 19.83 -13.54 6.11
C ARG A 26 18.48 -13.81 6.74
N LEU A 27 17.40 -13.24 6.16
CA LEU A 27 16.04 -13.49 6.64
C LEU A 27 15.67 -14.97 6.46
N MET A 28 15.96 -15.58 5.31
CA MET A 28 15.68 -17.00 5.08
C MET A 28 16.50 -17.91 6.01
N ALA A 29 17.76 -17.60 6.25
CA ALA A 29 18.59 -18.33 7.22
C ALA A 29 18.01 -18.20 8.64
N TYR A 30 17.61 -17.00 9.05
CA TYR A 30 16.96 -16.78 10.35
C TYR A 30 15.66 -17.58 10.50
N ILE A 31 14.83 -17.64 9.45
CA ILE A 31 13.59 -18.44 9.43
C ILE A 31 13.90 -19.93 9.59
N GLU A 32 14.91 -20.44 8.90
CA GLU A 32 15.32 -21.85 8.98
C GLU A 32 15.87 -22.21 10.37
N ASP A 33 16.81 -21.40 10.89
CA ASP A 33 17.47 -21.62 12.18
C ASP A 33 16.50 -21.58 13.37
N ASN A 34 15.47 -20.73 13.27
CA ASN A 34 14.45 -20.60 14.33
C ASN A 34 13.18 -21.43 14.06
N HIS A 35 13.19 -22.25 13.00
CA HIS A 35 12.04 -23.09 12.62
C HIS A 35 10.73 -22.30 12.51
N VAL A 36 10.77 -21.09 11.97
CA VAL A 36 9.59 -20.23 11.80
C VAL A 36 8.61 -20.90 10.85
N THR A 37 7.35 -20.99 11.27
CA THR A 37 6.30 -21.70 10.51
C THR A 37 5.34 -20.78 9.78
N GLU A 38 5.26 -19.52 10.20
CA GLU A 38 4.38 -18.50 9.66
C GLU A 38 5.12 -17.16 9.56
N MET A 39 4.89 -16.42 8.50
CA MET A 39 5.36 -15.05 8.35
C MET A 39 4.35 -14.18 7.64
N SER A 40 4.30 -12.91 8.01
CA SER A 40 3.58 -11.88 7.27
C SER A 40 4.56 -10.95 6.58
N GLY A 41 4.17 -10.42 5.44
CA GLY A 41 4.96 -9.45 4.69
C GLY A 41 4.13 -8.71 3.66
N PHE A 42 4.76 -7.77 2.98
CA PHE A 42 4.16 -7.07 1.84
C PHE A 42 4.58 -7.75 0.52
N PRO A 43 3.84 -7.56 -0.57
CA PRO A 43 4.06 -8.28 -1.84
C PRO A 43 5.48 -8.23 -2.39
N TYR A 44 6.22 -7.13 -2.16
CA TYR A 44 7.62 -7.03 -2.58
C TYR A 44 8.54 -8.06 -1.90
N LEU A 45 8.34 -8.32 -0.60
CA LEU A 45 9.09 -9.37 0.09
C LEU A 45 8.83 -10.74 -0.53
N LEU A 46 7.57 -11.02 -0.87
CA LEU A 46 7.21 -12.27 -1.53
C LEU A 46 7.83 -12.37 -2.94
N LEU A 47 7.89 -11.25 -3.67
CA LEU A 47 8.59 -11.20 -4.95
C LEU A 47 10.07 -11.58 -4.82
N GLU A 48 10.77 -11.07 -3.80
CA GLU A 48 12.17 -11.42 -3.56
C GLU A 48 12.32 -12.88 -3.12
N MET A 49 11.44 -13.36 -2.24
CA MET A 49 11.42 -14.79 -1.85
C MET A 49 11.15 -15.70 -3.06
N ASN A 50 10.25 -15.32 -3.96
CA ASN A 50 9.87 -16.09 -5.13
C ASN A 50 11.01 -16.29 -6.14
N LYS A 51 12.06 -15.47 -6.08
CA LYS A 51 13.27 -15.61 -6.92
C LYS A 51 14.27 -16.62 -6.35
N LEU A 52 14.11 -17.02 -5.09
CA LEU A 52 15.04 -17.93 -4.43
C LEU A 52 14.81 -19.37 -4.90
N GLU A 53 15.90 -20.12 -5.09
CA GLU A 53 15.85 -21.55 -5.43
C GLU A 53 15.28 -22.39 -4.27
N ARG A 54 15.51 -21.96 -3.03
CA ARG A 54 15.11 -22.68 -1.82
C ARG A 54 14.41 -21.75 -0.82
N ILE A 55 13.28 -22.21 -0.32
CA ILE A 55 12.54 -21.61 0.81
C ILE A 55 12.67 -22.55 2.00
N PRO A 56 12.85 -22.02 3.24
CA PRO A 56 12.91 -22.84 4.45
C PRO A 56 11.72 -23.81 4.57
N SER A 57 12.01 -25.08 4.79
CA SER A 57 10.97 -26.13 4.85
C SER A 57 10.05 -26.02 6.07
N SER A 58 10.46 -25.28 7.09
CA SER A 58 9.65 -24.97 8.28
C SER A 58 8.50 -24.03 7.95
N LEU A 59 8.65 -23.15 6.95
CA LEU A 59 7.67 -22.14 6.57
C LEU A 59 6.47 -22.78 5.87
N ARG A 60 5.31 -22.72 6.50
CA ARG A 60 4.06 -23.36 6.04
C ARG A 60 2.98 -22.36 5.66
N LEU A 61 3.05 -21.13 6.19
CA LEU A 61 2.06 -20.10 5.99
C LEU A 61 2.76 -18.76 5.69
N ILE A 62 2.35 -18.12 4.61
CA ILE A 62 2.80 -16.79 4.20
C ILE A 62 1.57 -15.90 4.02
N ILE A 63 1.53 -14.79 4.74
CA ILE A 63 0.48 -13.79 4.65
C ILE A 63 1.03 -12.55 3.95
N SER A 64 0.37 -12.11 2.89
CA SER A 64 0.71 -10.90 2.15
C SER A 64 -0.36 -9.85 2.37
N GLY A 65 0.03 -8.64 2.75
CA GLY A 65 -0.88 -7.52 2.92
C GLY A 65 -0.22 -6.17 2.65
N GLY A 66 -1.02 -5.12 2.65
CA GLY A 66 -0.55 -3.75 2.57
C GLY A 66 -0.27 -3.23 1.15
N ASP A 67 -0.32 -4.06 0.12
CA ASP A 67 -0.21 -3.66 -1.28
C ASP A 67 -0.82 -4.74 -2.20
N VAL A 68 -0.90 -4.48 -3.51
CA VAL A 68 -1.49 -5.38 -4.50
C VAL A 68 -0.61 -6.62 -4.71
N LEU A 69 -1.14 -7.79 -4.36
CA LEU A 69 -0.48 -9.07 -4.61
C LEU A 69 -0.72 -9.53 -6.04
N ARG A 70 0.37 -9.88 -6.76
CA ARG A 70 0.32 -10.39 -8.13
C ARG A 70 0.74 -11.85 -8.18
N GLU A 71 0.12 -12.61 -9.08
CA GLU A 71 0.43 -14.02 -9.29
C GLU A 71 1.93 -14.27 -9.50
N LYS A 72 2.57 -13.48 -10.36
CA LYS A 72 4.02 -13.56 -10.63
C LYS A 72 4.93 -13.38 -9.41
N TYR A 73 4.41 -12.87 -8.28
CA TYR A 73 5.16 -12.67 -7.05
C TYR A 73 5.22 -13.93 -6.17
N VAL A 74 4.37 -14.92 -6.45
CA VAL A 74 4.20 -16.05 -5.54
C VAL A 74 4.20 -17.43 -6.22
N THR A 75 4.42 -17.49 -7.54
CA THR A 75 4.29 -18.74 -8.31
C THR A 75 5.06 -19.92 -7.73
N HIS A 76 6.31 -19.74 -7.28
CA HIS A 76 7.11 -20.78 -6.65
C HIS A 76 6.73 -21.01 -5.18
N LEU A 77 6.19 -20.00 -4.52
CA LEU A 77 5.81 -20.09 -3.11
C LEU A 77 4.55 -20.93 -2.91
N LEU A 78 3.64 -20.93 -3.90
CA LEU A 78 2.38 -21.69 -3.84
C LEU A 78 2.59 -23.21 -3.70
N ASP A 79 3.71 -23.75 -4.19
CA ASP A 79 4.06 -25.16 -4.05
C ASP A 79 4.76 -25.45 -2.70
N LYS A 80 5.17 -24.45 -1.95
CA LYS A 80 5.98 -24.58 -0.73
C LYS A 80 5.21 -24.31 0.53
N ALA A 81 4.30 -23.33 0.48
CA ALA A 81 3.53 -22.88 1.64
C ALA A 81 2.10 -22.49 1.24
N LEU A 82 1.22 -22.36 2.23
CA LEU A 82 -0.05 -21.70 2.04
C LEU A 82 0.21 -20.18 1.93
N VAL A 83 -0.35 -19.56 0.90
CA VAL A 83 -0.21 -18.12 0.66
C VAL A 83 -1.58 -17.47 0.73
N TYR A 84 -1.70 -16.44 1.56
CA TYR A 84 -2.90 -15.63 1.68
C TYR A 84 -2.62 -14.19 1.29
N ASN A 85 -3.52 -13.62 0.49
CA ASN A 85 -3.62 -12.19 0.25
C ASN A 85 -4.61 -11.59 1.25
N THR A 86 -4.21 -10.55 1.99
CA THR A 86 -5.06 -9.88 2.97
C THR A 86 -5.19 -8.39 2.63
N TYR A 87 -6.36 -7.84 2.92
CA TYR A 87 -6.65 -6.44 2.73
C TYR A 87 -7.26 -5.86 4.00
N GLY A 88 -6.84 -4.66 4.33
CA GLY A 88 -7.43 -3.86 5.40
C GLY A 88 -6.62 -2.61 5.67
N PRO A 89 -7.25 -1.43 5.68
CA PRO A 89 -6.63 -0.20 6.14
C PRO A 89 -6.46 -0.21 7.66
N SER A 90 -5.55 0.62 8.18
CA SER A 90 -5.30 0.76 9.63
C SER A 90 -6.56 1.16 10.39
N GLU A 91 -7.47 1.88 9.74
CA GLU A 91 -8.74 2.38 10.25
C GLU A 91 -9.75 1.29 10.62
N ILE A 92 -9.52 0.05 10.17
CA ILE A 92 -10.38 -1.11 10.49
C ILE A 92 -9.62 -2.21 11.26
N THR A 93 -8.53 -1.87 11.94
CA THR A 93 -7.73 -2.78 12.77
C THR A 93 -7.11 -3.93 11.96
N VAL A 94 -6.27 -3.57 10.99
CA VAL A 94 -5.35 -4.41 10.19
C VAL A 94 -6.00 -5.18 9.05
N CYS A 95 -6.93 -6.11 9.31
CA CYS A 95 -7.43 -7.04 8.28
C CYS A 95 -8.96 -7.00 8.18
N ALA A 96 -9.47 -6.69 6.99
CA ALA A 96 -10.90 -6.71 6.68
C ALA A 96 -11.30 -7.94 5.85
N SER A 97 -10.40 -8.41 4.99
CA SER A 97 -10.66 -9.55 4.11
C SER A 97 -9.42 -10.37 3.82
N TYR A 98 -9.62 -11.59 3.37
CA TYR A 98 -8.53 -12.49 2.97
C TYR A 98 -8.91 -13.34 1.76
N TYR A 99 -7.90 -13.68 0.97
CA TYR A 99 -8.00 -14.58 -0.17
C TYR A 99 -6.91 -15.65 -0.11
N LYS A 100 -7.28 -16.92 -0.26
CA LYS A 100 -6.34 -18.04 -0.33
C LYS A 100 -5.85 -18.19 -1.77
N CYS A 101 -4.56 -17.95 -2.02
CA CYS A 101 -3.98 -18.02 -3.36
C CYS A 101 -3.82 -19.44 -3.87
N ASN A 102 -3.46 -20.42 -3.00
CA ASN A 102 -3.32 -21.82 -3.40
C ASN A 102 -4.67 -22.42 -3.82
N GLY A 103 -4.75 -22.81 -5.11
CA GLY A 103 -5.99 -23.29 -5.72
C GLY A 103 -7.01 -22.19 -6.01
N GLY A 104 -6.66 -20.94 -5.77
CA GLY A 104 -7.40 -19.76 -6.21
C GLY A 104 -7.02 -19.35 -7.63
N TYR A 105 -7.53 -18.22 -8.09
CA TYR A 105 -7.24 -17.65 -9.40
C TYR A 105 -6.79 -16.20 -9.28
N ALA A 106 -5.94 -15.76 -10.20
CA ALA A 106 -5.65 -14.35 -10.42
C ALA A 106 -6.66 -13.76 -11.43
N LEU A 107 -6.88 -12.46 -11.32
CA LEU A 107 -7.68 -11.69 -12.29
C LEU A 107 -6.91 -11.54 -13.61
N ASP A 108 -7.58 -11.05 -14.66
CA ASP A 108 -7.00 -10.90 -16.00
C ASP A 108 -5.76 -10.00 -16.03
N ASP A 109 -5.64 -9.07 -15.09
CA ASP A 109 -4.46 -8.20 -14.92
C ASP A 109 -3.33 -8.84 -14.11
N GLY A 110 -3.50 -10.10 -13.69
CA GLY A 110 -2.56 -10.87 -12.89
C GLY A 110 -2.55 -10.53 -11.40
N THR A 111 -3.53 -9.76 -10.91
CA THR A 111 -3.67 -9.50 -9.47
C THR A 111 -4.54 -10.55 -8.79
N TYR A 112 -4.27 -10.82 -7.51
CA TYR A 112 -5.20 -11.63 -6.73
C TYR A 112 -6.33 -10.77 -6.15
N PRO A 113 -7.58 -11.33 -6.07
CA PRO A 113 -8.64 -10.70 -5.30
C PRO A 113 -8.20 -10.39 -3.86
N ILE A 114 -8.81 -9.40 -3.25
CA ILE A 114 -8.65 -9.17 -1.81
C ILE A 114 -9.53 -10.11 -0.96
N GLY A 115 -10.36 -10.90 -1.60
CA GLY A 115 -11.08 -12.00 -1.02
C GLY A 115 -12.40 -11.65 -0.35
N LYS A 116 -12.74 -12.41 0.69
CA LYS A 116 -14.00 -12.28 1.44
C LYS A 116 -13.75 -11.67 2.81
N PRO A 117 -14.77 -11.01 3.40
CA PRO A 117 -14.66 -10.44 4.73
C PRO A 117 -14.26 -11.48 5.78
N VAL A 118 -13.46 -11.04 6.77
CA VAL A 118 -13.16 -11.82 7.97
C VAL A 118 -14.37 -11.88 8.91
N LEU A 119 -14.33 -12.76 9.90
CA LEU A 119 -15.40 -12.88 10.90
C LEU A 119 -15.63 -11.53 11.60
N GLY A 120 -16.90 -11.13 11.71
CA GLY A 120 -17.29 -9.86 12.35
C GLY A 120 -17.12 -8.62 11.48
N VAL A 121 -16.67 -8.78 10.24
CA VAL A 121 -16.56 -7.71 9.25
C VAL A 121 -17.57 -7.95 8.12
N GLU A 122 -18.16 -6.86 7.62
CA GLU A 122 -18.96 -6.81 6.40
C GLU A 122 -18.32 -5.81 5.45
N ILE A 123 -18.27 -6.14 4.16
CA ILE A 123 -17.76 -5.24 3.12
C ILE A 123 -18.83 -5.10 2.04
N ASN A 124 -19.16 -3.86 1.72
CA ASN A 124 -20.09 -3.53 0.66
C ASN A 124 -19.40 -2.62 -0.38
N ILE A 125 -19.71 -2.84 -1.65
CA ILE A 125 -19.30 -1.93 -2.72
C ILE A 125 -20.42 -0.92 -2.91
N GLN A 126 -20.13 0.39 -2.78
CA GLN A 126 -21.15 1.43 -2.79
C GLN A 126 -20.88 2.52 -3.84
N ASP A 127 -21.95 3.09 -4.36
CA ASP A 127 -21.90 4.30 -5.16
C ASP A 127 -21.67 5.57 -4.30
N GLU A 128 -21.65 6.73 -4.96
CA GLU A 128 -21.49 8.02 -4.27
C GLU A 128 -22.67 8.39 -3.36
N ASN A 129 -23.84 7.80 -3.61
CA ASN A 129 -25.07 8.04 -2.83
C ASN A 129 -25.20 7.06 -1.65
N GLY A 130 -24.27 6.10 -1.50
CA GLY A 130 -24.29 5.08 -0.46
C GLY A 130 -25.17 3.87 -0.78
N ASN A 131 -25.59 3.69 -2.03
CA ASN A 131 -26.31 2.50 -2.45
C ASN A 131 -25.34 1.35 -2.69
N VAL A 132 -25.67 0.16 -2.18
CA VAL A 132 -24.91 -1.06 -2.42
C VAL A 132 -25.08 -1.47 -3.89
N LEU A 133 -23.96 -1.70 -4.55
CA LEU A 133 -23.92 -2.07 -5.96
C LEU A 133 -23.95 -3.60 -6.13
N PRO A 134 -24.57 -4.10 -7.21
CA PRO A 134 -24.54 -5.52 -7.54
C PRO A 134 -23.15 -5.99 -7.96
N ALA A 135 -22.94 -7.32 -7.98
CA ALA A 135 -21.69 -7.93 -8.42
C ALA A 135 -21.31 -7.47 -9.84
N GLY A 136 -20.04 -7.18 -10.05
CA GLY A 136 -19.47 -6.68 -11.31
C GLY A 136 -19.51 -5.16 -11.49
N GLU A 137 -20.26 -4.43 -10.68
CA GLU A 137 -20.29 -2.97 -10.72
C GLU A 137 -19.21 -2.36 -9.80
N THR A 138 -18.50 -1.36 -10.35
CA THR A 138 -17.40 -0.68 -9.65
C THR A 138 -17.93 0.41 -8.72
N GLY A 139 -17.47 0.40 -7.47
CA GLY A 139 -17.77 1.41 -6.47
C GLY A 139 -16.73 1.44 -5.37
N GLU A 140 -17.00 2.22 -4.34
CA GLU A 140 -16.11 2.34 -3.17
C GLU A 140 -16.27 1.15 -2.22
N ILE A 141 -15.15 0.62 -1.75
CA ILE A 141 -15.09 -0.43 -0.74
C ILE A 141 -15.43 0.18 0.61
N CYS A 142 -16.62 -0.12 1.14
CA CYS A 142 -17.11 0.34 2.43
C CYS A 142 -17.08 -0.80 3.43
N ILE A 143 -16.47 -0.59 4.60
CA ILE A 143 -16.16 -1.63 5.58
C ILE A 143 -16.91 -1.36 6.88
N TYR A 144 -17.60 -2.38 7.38
CA TYR A 144 -18.40 -2.35 8.59
C TYR A 144 -17.90 -3.38 9.60
N GLY A 145 -18.05 -3.13 10.86
CA GLY A 145 -17.77 -4.07 11.92
C GLY A 145 -17.10 -3.48 13.15
N ASP A 146 -16.87 -4.33 14.14
CA ASP A 146 -16.30 -3.93 15.44
C ASP A 146 -14.84 -3.46 15.32
N GLY A 147 -14.14 -3.83 14.23
CA GLY A 147 -12.79 -3.39 13.94
C GLY A 147 -12.68 -1.95 13.43
N VAL A 148 -13.81 -1.30 13.10
CA VAL A 148 -13.80 0.11 12.64
C VAL A 148 -13.38 1.03 13.78
N SER A 149 -12.28 1.75 13.58
CA SER A 149 -11.70 2.69 14.54
C SER A 149 -12.70 3.80 14.94
N GLN A 150 -12.46 4.41 16.09
CA GLN A 150 -13.27 5.55 16.54
C GLN A 150 -12.94 6.87 15.82
N GLY A 151 -11.96 6.87 14.92
CA GLY A 151 -11.53 8.03 14.15
C GLY A 151 -10.13 8.50 14.49
N TYR A 152 -9.73 9.61 13.89
CA TYR A 152 -8.40 10.20 14.07
C TYR A 152 -8.37 11.19 15.23
N VAL A 153 -7.28 11.17 15.99
CA VAL A 153 -7.10 12.12 17.12
C VAL A 153 -6.73 13.49 16.56
N GLY A 154 -7.54 14.51 16.87
CA GLY A 154 -7.25 15.90 16.52
C GLY A 154 -7.60 16.35 15.09
N HIS A 155 -7.98 15.46 14.19
CA HIS A 155 -8.26 15.75 12.78
C HIS A 155 -9.74 15.65 12.45
N LYS A 156 -10.49 16.77 12.53
CA LYS A 156 -11.95 16.76 12.28
C LYS A 156 -12.35 16.56 10.83
N ALA A 157 -11.55 17.01 9.86
CA ALA A 157 -11.89 16.91 8.43
C ALA A 157 -11.79 15.47 7.90
N GLU A 158 -10.82 14.72 8.39
CA GLU A 158 -10.58 13.32 7.95
C GLU A 158 -11.55 12.33 8.60
N GLN A 159 -12.30 12.75 9.62
CA GLN A 159 -13.34 11.95 10.25
C GLN A 159 -14.55 11.71 9.35
N MET A 160 -14.69 12.43 8.23
CA MET A 160 -15.79 12.24 7.27
C MET A 160 -15.81 10.85 6.63
N ASN A 161 -14.70 10.12 6.67
CA ASN A 161 -14.65 8.73 6.18
C ASN A 161 -15.23 7.72 7.18
N PHE A 162 -15.39 8.12 8.45
CA PHE A 162 -16.08 7.32 9.47
C PHE A 162 -17.52 7.80 9.56
N THR A 163 -18.45 6.92 9.22
CA THR A 163 -19.89 7.21 9.22
C THR A 163 -20.65 6.11 9.94
N GLU A 164 -21.94 6.29 10.07
CA GLU A 164 -22.87 5.25 10.51
C GLU A 164 -23.89 5.01 9.42
N ASP A 165 -24.30 3.77 9.26
CA ASP A 165 -25.38 3.42 8.38
C ASP A 165 -26.75 3.75 9.00
N LYS A 166 -27.86 3.40 8.30
CA LYS A 166 -29.23 3.67 8.74
C LYS A 166 -29.59 2.99 10.07
N ASP A 167 -28.88 1.93 10.40
CA ASP A 167 -29.12 1.11 11.60
C ASP A 167 -28.14 1.47 12.73
N GLY A 168 -27.31 2.52 12.56
CA GLY A 168 -26.32 3.00 13.51
C GLY A 168 -25.06 2.13 13.56
N LYS A 169 -24.84 1.27 12.56
CA LYS A 169 -23.62 0.44 12.45
C LYS A 169 -22.49 1.30 11.90
N ARG A 170 -21.34 1.28 12.59
CA ARG A 170 -20.17 2.03 12.15
C ARG A 170 -19.62 1.50 10.83
N MET A 171 -19.25 2.44 9.98
CA MET A 171 -18.72 2.19 8.65
C MET A 171 -17.49 3.06 8.42
N TYR A 172 -16.50 2.51 7.73
CA TYR A 172 -15.37 3.22 7.18
C TYR A 172 -15.41 3.21 5.66
N ARG A 173 -15.40 4.39 5.06
CA ARG A 173 -15.24 4.58 3.61
C ARG A 173 -13.76 4.60 3.30
N SER A 174 -13.28 3.55 2.62
CA SER A 174 -11.83 3.32 2.49
C SER A 174 -11.14 4.28 1.51
N GLY A 175 -11.88 4.87 0.58
CA GLY A 175 -11.32 5.57 -0.57
C GLY A 175 -10.76 4.63 -1.65
N ASP A 176 -10.86 3.32 -1.44
CA ASP A 176 -10.48 2.30 -2.41
C ASP A 176 -11.67 1.96 -3.32
N LEU A 177 -11.41 1.78 -4.62
CA LEU A 177 -12.40 1.31 -5.58
C LEU A 177 -12.21 -0.18 -5.84
N GLY A 178 -13.33 -0.86 -6.01
CA GLY A 178 -13.37 -2.29 -6.30
C GLY A 178 -14.73 -2.75 -6.76
N TYR A 179 -14.90 -4.03 -6.92
CA TYR A 179 -16.17 -4.67 -7.26
C TYR A 179 -16.26 -6.07 -6.67
N THR A 180 -17.48 -6.55 -6.47
CA THR A 180 -17.72 -7.92 -6.02
C THR A 180 -17.71 -8.87 -7.23
N LEU A 181 -16.95 -9.95 -7.14
CA LEU A 181 -16.91 -11.02 -8.12
C LEU A 181 -18.12 -11.96 -7.98
N PRO A 182 -18.47 -12.75 -9.03
CA PRO A 182 -19.62 -13.65 -8.98
C PRO A 182 -19.57 -14.70 -7.87
N ASP A 183 -18.39 -15.06 -7.41
CA ASP A 183 -18.15 -16.01 -6.31
C ASP A 183 -18.15 -15.35 -4.91
N GLY A 184 -18.39 -14.04 -4.86
CA GLY A 184 -18.44 -13.23 -3.65
C GLY A 184 -17.07 -12.77 -3.13
N ASN A 185 -15.98 -13.06 -3.85
CA ASN A 185 -14.71 -12.41 -3.58
C ASN A 185 -14.76 -10.93 -4.03
N ILE A 186 -13.89 -10.11 -3.48
CA ILE A 186 -13.78 -8.69 -3.84
C ILE A 186 -12.49 -8.48 -4.63
N ALA A 187 -12.61 -7.79 -5.76
CA ALA A 187 -11.49 -7.30 -6.55
C ALA A 187 -11.21 -5.84 -6.19
N PHE A 188 -9.96 -5.54 -5.87
CA PHE A 188 -9.46 -4.19 -5.70
C PHE A 188 -9.05 -3.63 -7.07
N LEU A 189 -9.33 -2.37 -7.35
CA LEU A 189 -8.92 -1.69 -8.58
C LEU A 189 -7.82 -0.66 -8.32
N HIS A 190 -8.16 0.43 -7.68
CA HIS A 190 -7.25 1.52 -7.37
C HIS A 190 -7.88 2.44 -6.31
N ARG A 191 -7.11 3.44 -5.84
CA ARG A 191 -7.64 4.46 -4.93
C ARG A 191 -8.35 5.59 -5.69
N LYS A 192 -9.33 6.20 -5.03
CA LYS A 192 -10.01 7.43 -5.49
C LYS A 192 -9.12 8.66 -5.36
N ASP A 193 -8.21 8.65 -4.40
CA ASP A 193 -7.31 9.74 -4.04
C ASP A 193 -5.88 9.51 -4.55
N LYS A 194 -4.96 10.40 -4.17
CA LYS A 194 -3.54 10.34 -4.54
C LYS A 194 -2.68 9.52 -3.58
N GLN A 195 -3.30 8.83 -2.65
CA GLN A 195 -2.57 7.93 -1.76
C GLN A 195 -1.96 6.79 -2.55
N VAL A 196 -0.73 6.46 -2.22
CA VAL A 196 0.00 5.36 -2.87
C VAL A 196 0.60 4.44 -1.83
N MET A 197 0.76 3.19 -2.20
CA MET A 197 1.48 2.22 -1.37
C MET A 197 2.93 2.14 -1.85
N ILE A 198 3.87 2.49 -0.97
CA ILE A 198 5.31 2.40 -1.24
C ILE A 198 5.91 1.38 -0.29
N LEU A 199 6.35 0.24 -0.84
CA LEU A 199 6.89 -0.88 -0.05
C LEU A 199 5.94 -1.28 1.10
N GLY A 200 4.63 -1.38 0.82
CA GLY A 200 3.61 -1.72 1.80
C GLY A 200 3.31 -0.63 2.84
N LYS A 201 3.79 0.61 2.61
CA LYS A 201 3.52 1.76 3.47
C LYS A 201 2.66 2.78 2.74
N ARG A 202 1.57 3.20 3.38
CA ARG A 202 0.65 4.22 2.85
C ARG A 202 1.31 5.59 2.88
N VAL A 203 1.34 6.26 1.74
CA VAL A 203 1.95 7.58 1.57
C VAL A 203 0.96 8.54 0.93
N GLU A 204 0.79 9.69 1.56
CA GLU A 204 0.07 10.83 1.01
C GLU A 204 1.06 11.67 0.18
N SER A 205 0.97 11.64 -1.15
CA SER A 205 1.86 12.45 -1.99
C SER A 205 1.68 13.95 -1.71
N ASP A 206 0.47 14.37 -1.34
CA ASP A 206 0.16 15.76 -0.99
C ASP A 206 0.88 16.22 0.30
N GLU A 207 1.16 15.33 1.27
CA GLU A 207 1.96 15.66 2.46
C GLU A 207 3.39 16.03 2.08
N VAL A 208 4.00 15.22 1.20
CA VAL A 208 5.35 15.46 0.68
C VAL A 208 5.39 16.74 -0.15
N GLU A 209 4.40 16.94 -1.00
CA GLU A 209 4.23 18.14 -1.84
C GLU A 209 4.11 19.40 -0.98
N ASN A 210 3.25 19.37 0.05
CA ASN A 210 3.05 20.49 0.96
C ASN A 210 4.34 20.83 1.71
N LEU A 211 5.07 19.83 2.21
CA LEU A 211 6.33 20.07 2.90
C LEU A 211 7.39 20.69 1.96
N LEU A 212 7.50 20.20 0.72
CA LEU A 212 8.38 20.81 -0.30
C LEU A 212 8.03 22.28 -0.54
N ASN A 213 6.75 22.62 -0.63
CA ASN A 213 6.28 23.99 -0.85
C ASN A 213 6.55 24.94 0.35
N THR A 214 6.91 24.41 1.53
CA THR A 214 7.38 25.24 2.66
C THR A 214 8.87 25.58 2.56
N CYS A 215 9.64 24.89 1.72
CA CYS A 215 11.08 25.14 1.59
C CYS A 215 11.36 26.49 0.95
N SER A 216 12.28 27.25 1.53
CA SER A 216 12.58 28.62 1.08
C SER A 216 13.17 28.72 -0.33
N GLU A 217 13.80 27.66 -0.83
CA GLU A 217 14.37 27.52 -2.18
C GLU A 217 13.37 27.03 -3.24
N VAL A 218 12.19 26.62 -2.83
CA VAL A 218 11.11 26.13 -3.70
C VAL A 218 10.11 27.26 -3.93
N GLU A 219 9.80 27.53 -5.19
CA GLU A 219 8.70 28.40 -5.58
C GLU A 219 7.40 27.60 -5.59
N THR A 220 7.43 26.47 -6.29
CA THR A 220 6.34 25.50 -6.32
C THR A 220 6.88 24.10 -6.59
N ALA A 221 6.23 23.10 -6.00
CA ALA A 221 6.54 21.70 -6.21
C ALA A 221 5.25 20.89 -6.40
N VAL A 222 5.35 19.82 -7.17
CA VAL A 222 4.31 18.79 -7.33
C VAL A 222 4.97 17.43 -7.16
N VAL A 223 4.27 16.52 -6.48
CA VAL A 223 4.74 15.15 -6.25
C VAL A 223 3.79 14.16 -6.93
N GLU A 224 4.36 13.28 -7.75
CA GLU A 224 3.65 12.22 -8.43
C GLU A 224 4.25 10.86 -8.08
N ALA A 225 3.38 9.86 -8.06
CA ALA A 225 3.80 8.47 -7.90
C ALA A 225 3.83 7.78 -9.27
N TYR A 226 4.88 7.00 -9.47
CA TYR A 226 5.06 6.15 -10.64
C TYR A 226 5.33 4.72 -10.20
N THR A 227 5.19 3.78 -11.11
CA THR A 227 5.56 2.38 -10.88
C THR A 227 6.71 1.97 -11.79
N ASP A 228 7.62 1.16 -11.26
CA ASP A 228 8.68 0.55 -12.05
C ASP A 228 8.18 -0.69 -12.83
N ARG A 229 9.09 -1.39 -13.52
CA ARG A 229 8.79 -2.64 -14.27
C ARG A 229 8.20 -3.76 -13.39
N ASN A 230 8.52 -3.75 -12.11
CA ASN A 230 8.02 -4.72 -11.13
C ASN A 230 6.71 -4.27 -10.50
N GLN A 231 6.15 -3.13 -10.93
CA GLN A 231 4.96 -2.50 -10.36
C GLN A 231 5.18 -1.99 -8.93
N LEU A 232 6.42 -1.63 -8.58
CA LEU A 232 6.74 -1.00 -7.31
C LEU A 232 6.61 0.50 -7.43
N ALA A 233 5.85 1.10 -6.53
CA ALA A 233 5.62 2.53 -6.52
C ALA A 233 6.84 3.30 -5.97
N TYR A 234 7.09 4.46 -6.55
CA TYR A 234 8.09 5.45 -6.11
C TYR A 234 7.60 6.87 -6.38
N LEU A 235 8.10 7.82 -5.60
CA LEU A 235 7.73 9.23 -5.74
C LEU A 235 8.75 9.99 -6.59
N VAL A 236 8.22 10.92 -7.40
CA VAL A 236 8.99 11.91 -8.15
C VAL A 236 8.50 13.29 -7.77
N ALA A 237 9.41 14.15 -7.34
CA ALA A 237 9.13 15.55 -7.06
C ALA A 237 9.55 16.43 -8.25
N TYR A 238 8.62 17.18 -8.79
CA TYR A 238 8.85 18.20 -9.83
C TYR A 238 8.89 19.56 -9.17
N ILE A 239 10.00 20.27 -9.32
CA ILE A 239 10.30 21.46 -8.52
C ILE A 239 10.65 22.63 -9.41
N VAL A 240 9.95 23.75 -9.26
CA VAL A 240 10.33 25.04 -9.77
C VAL A 240 11.12 25.75 -8.65
N PRO A 241 12.43 25.98 -8.81
CA PRO A 241 13.21 26.69 -7.82
C PRO A 241 12.81 28.16 -7.75
N ARG A 242 12.85 28.74 -6.58
CA ARG A 242 12.66 30.18 -6.39
C ARG A 242 13.82 30.97 -6.99
N ASP A 243 13.51 32.07 -7.66
CA ASP A 243 14.50 32.94 -8.29
C ASP A 243 15.58 33.38 -7.30
N GLY A 244 16.83 33.36 -7.78
CA GLY A 244 18.01 33.70 -6.98
C GLY A 244 18.43 32.65 -5.95
N LYS A 245 17.74 31.49 -5.86
CA LYS A 245 18.12 30.37 -4.99
C LYS A 245 18.82 29.26 -5.76
N LYS A 246 19.82 28.65 -5.12
CA LYS A 246 20.49 27.46 -5.67
C LYS A 246 19.55 26.25 -5.51
N PHE A 247 19.33 25.55 -6.60
CA PHE A 247 18.66 24.25 -6.55
C PHE A 247 19.66 23.17 -6.16
N ASP A 248 19.40 22.51 -5.01
CA ASP A 248 20.22 21.43 -4.50
C ASP A 248 19.30 20.32 -3.94
N TYR A 249 19.17 19.23 -4.70
CA TYR A 249 18.28 18.12 -4.32
C TYR A 249 18.78 17.36 -3.07
N HIS A 250 20.08 17.36 -2.78
CA HIS A 250 20.59 16.76 -1.56
C HIS A 250 20.16 17.54 -0.33
N GLU A 251 20.17 18.86 -0.43
CA GLU A 251 19.67 19.73 0.65
C GLU A 251 18.16 19.57 0.86
N LEU A 252 17.37 19.51 -0.23
CA LEU A 252 15.93 19.25 -0.14
C LEU A 252 15.65 17.89 0.50
N ARG A 253 16.33 16.83 0.05
CA ARG A 253 16.22 15.48 0.64
C ARG A 253 16.55 15.51 2.14
N ARG A 254 17.62 16.19 2.54
CA ARG A 254 18.02 16.34 3.94
C ARG A 254 16.96 17.07 4.77
N LYS A 255 16.31 18.10 4.22
CA LYS A 255 15.21 18.81 4.89
C LYS A 255 13.99 17.93 5.05
N LEU A 256 13.56 17.25 3.99
CA LEU A 256 12.43 16.32 4.04
C LEU A 256 12.67 15.22 5.09
N SER A 257 13.87 14.66 5.18
CA SER A 257 14.20 13.58 6.13
C SER A 257 14.14 14.00 7.62
N GLN A 258 13.99 15.28 7.92
CA GLN A 258 13.76 15.77 9.29
C GLN A 258 12.30 15.60 9.73
N TYR A 259 11.37 15.48 8.78
CA TYR A 259 9.93 15.45 9.02
C TYR A 259 9.24 14.21 8.48
N LEU A 260 9.79 13.60 7.42
CA LEU A 260 9.23 12.45 6.74
C LEU A 260 10.04 11.19 6.98
N THR A 261 9.37 10.06 6.95
CA THR A 261 10.01 8.75 6.99
C THR A 261 10.73 8.45 5.68
N PRO A 262 11.76 7.59 5.65
CA PRO A 262 12.58 7.33 4.46
C PRO A 262 11.78 6.92 3.21
N PHE A 263 10.69 6.16 3.36
CA PHE A 263 9.87 5.70 2.25
C PHE A 263 8.96 6.80 1.64
N MET A 264 8.78 7.94 2.33
CA MET A 264 8.06 9.11 1.83
C MET A 264 8.96 10.07 1.04
N ILE A 265 10.27 9.91 1.13
CA ILE A 265 11.21 10.80 0.44
C ILE A 265 11.19 10.49 -1.07
N PRO A 266 10.97 11.48 -1.95
CA PRO A 266 10.99 11.27 -3.39
C PRO A 266 12.30 10.65 -3.85
N GLU A 267 12.22 9.64 -4.71
CA GLU A 267 13.39 9.00 -5.30
C GLU A 267 14.10 9.92 -6.28
N PHE A 268 13.30 10.66 -7.05
CA PHE A 268 13.80 11.62 -8.03
C PHE A 268 13.30 13.03 -7.74
N PHE A 269 14.20 14.01 -7.98
CA PHE A 269 13.92 15.43 -7.88
C PHE A 269 14.20 16.05 -9.24
N VAL A 270 13.14 16.46 -9.95
CA VAL A 270 13.20 17.02 -11.31
C VAL A 270 13.08 18.53 -11.23
N LYS A 271 14.14 19.22 -11.65
CA LYS A 271 14.11 20.67 -11.78
C LYS A 271 13.29 21.06 -13.01
N MET A 272 12.31 21.93 -12.80
CA MET A 272 11.46 22.50 -13.84
C MET A 272 11.69 24.01 -13.96
N GLN A 273 11.49 24.58 -15.17
CA GLN A 273 11.42 26.04 -15.34
C GLN A 273 10.04 26.57 -14.95
N SER A 274 9.00 25.81 -15.27
CA SER A 274 7.61 26.05 -14.90
C SER A 274 6.85 24.72 -14.87
N LEU A 275 5.80 24.62 -14.06
CA LEU A 275 4.89 23.49 -14.14
C LEU A 275 3.93 23.65 -15.32
N PRO A 276 3.59 22.56 -16.03
CA PRO A 276 2.57 22.62 -17.07
C PRO A 276 1.20 22.92 -16.43
N MET A 277 0.43 23.80 -17.08
CA MET A 277 -0.89 24.20 -16.61
C MET A 277 -1.96 23.80 -17.63
N ASN A 278 -3.10 23.35 -17.12
CA ASN A 278 -4.27 23.10 -17.95
C ASN A 278 -5.06 24.40 -18.21
N ASP A 279 -6.07 24.33 -19.09
CA ASP A 279 -6.91 25.48 -19.47
C ASP A 279 -7.63 26.15 -18.28
N ASN A 280 -7.78 25.46 -17.18
CA ASN A 280 -8.43 25.95 -15.94
C ASN A 280 -7.43 26.57 -14.95
N GLY A 281 -6.15 26.73 -15.33
CA GLY A 281 -5.12 27.28 -14.46
C GLY A 281 -4.67 26.37 -13.33
N LYS A 282 -4.92 25.06 -13.42
CA LYS A 282 -4.39 24.04 -12.50
C LYS A 282 -3.23 23.29 -13.13
N VAL A 283 -2.34 22.76 -12.32
CA VAL A 283 -1.22 21.94 -12.81
C VAL A 283 -1.75 20.75 -13.61
N ASP A 284 -1.29 20.65 -14.87
CA ASP A 284 -1.54 19.48 -15.71
C ASP A 284 -0.55 18.37 -15.37
N ARG A 285 -0.91 17.53 -14.41
CA ARG A 285 -0.06 16.43 -13.94
C ARG A 285 0.22 15.39 -15.03
N LYS A 286 -0.66 15.26 -16.04
CA LYS A 286 -0.47 14.33 -17.17
C LYS A 286 0.60 14.81 -18.16
N ALA A 287 0.85 16.11 -18.19
CA ALA A 287 1.89 16.72 -19.03
C ALA A 287 3.27 16.78 -18.34
N LEU A 288 3.40 16.29 -17.10
CA LEU A 288 4.69 16.19 -16.44
C LEU A 288 5.58 15.14 -17.14
N PRO A 289 6.91 15.38 -17.23
CA PRO A 289 7.82 14.42 -17.85
C PRO A 289 7.87 13.13 -17.04
N VAL A 290 7.69 11.99 -17.69
CA VAL A 290 7.77 10.69 -17.06
C VAL A 290 9.23 10.38 -16.72
N VAL A 291 9.50 10.11 -15.46
CA VAL A 291 10.82 9.66 -14.97
C VAL A 291 10.76 8.17 -14.75
N LEU A 292 11.43 7.39 -15.60
CA LEU A 292 11.48 5.94 -15.47
C LEU A 292 12.66 5.52 -14.60
N LYS A 293 12.38 4.67 -13.62
CA LYS A 293 13.41 4.02 -12.82
C LYS A 293 14.01 2.87 -13.63
N GLU A 294 15.19 3.11 -14.20
CA GLU A 294 16.00 2.04 -14.78
C GLU A 294 16.81 1.37 -13.68
N TRP A 295 16.51 0.09 -13.40
CA TRP A 295 17.37 -0.72 -12.55
C TRP A 295 18.69 -0.96 -13.30
N LYS A 296 19.77 -0.42 -12.79
CA LYS A 296 21.09 -0.95 -13.14
C LYS A 296 21.18 -2.34 -12.50
N LEU A 297 21.21 -3.36 -13.36
CA LEU A 297 21.53 -4.73 -12.99
C LEU A 297 22.98 -4.79 -12.45
#